data_17804b3dec2d3b0cbeaf42bee9a74317
#
_entry.id   17804b3dec2d3b0cbeaf42bee9a74317
#
_cell.length_a   1.000
_cell.length_b   1.000
_cell.length_c   1.000
_cell.angle_alpha   90.00
_cell.angle_beta   90.00
_cell.angle_gamma   90.00
#
_symmetry.space_group_name_H-M   'P 1'
#
loop_
_entity.id
_entity.type
_entity.pdbx_description
1 polymer ?
#
loop_
_entity_poly.entity_id
_entity_poly.type
_entity_poly.pdbx_seq_one_letter_code
_entity_poly.pdbx_strand_id
1 'polypeptide(L)'
;MSLERTGRCLELAANAWLTTGTVARHVTDDPVVFWLQVSRRLPRRWVTPAARCLRHAPGATPRATALHLLGHDDAARTVLAEESSGARGTRRGAEVALALGDTDLAARLLDSVPEGTPGTAATRARLAWHRGEVDHAVALLDAARSRGTATRGERSLHCRLAAERDLLGDFLPRLDPVTGYTPRERTVLYAVTNSLPHTASGYAQRSHSYLTALQEEGWHVHAVTRPGYPVQVGKILARHTDVVDGIPYHRILPAGLASTATGRVQQHADALLALALELRPAVLHTTSHYVNALAVAAVARTLGIPWVYEVRGLLADTWAATRGEQAVSSPYYERFQRREAWAATSADRTVTLGTAMAGRLIDLAADYATDDAVDTPRGRGTAAHGVAGAPLHVDLAPNAVGGALLDAPSRDTARVTLGLPADRFLVGTVTSVVDYEGIDDLLGAAALLRSRIPQLRVLVVGDGVARPALEHLAQDLGIEDIVTFTGRVPREHAATWTAALDAFVIPRKDRSVTRAVTPLKPVEAMAAGTPVIASDLPALRETVRDGETGLLTPPEDPRALAETIERLARDPGEATDLALTARAWVREHRTWAAIAQQASTRYCELTENIPTTAHEPQEIDA
;
A
#
# COMPACT_ATOMS: atom_id res chain seq x y z
N MET A 1 -28.44 -14.77 -24.30
CA MET A 1 -28.72 -15.44 -22.98
C MET A 1 -28.02 -16.79 -22.79
N SER A 2 -27.99 -17.71 -23.74
CA SER A 2 -27.32 -19.04 -23.57
C SER A 2 -25.78 -18.93 -23.60
N LEU A 3 -25.23 -18.22 -24.58
CA LEU A 3 -23.77 -18.04 -24.74
C LEU A 3 -23.11 -17.26 -23.58
N GLU A 4 -23.75 -16.21 -23.07
CA GLU A 4 -23.26 -15.45 -21.91
C GLU A 4 -23.26 -16.28 -20.63
N ARG A 5 -24.25 -17.12 -20.40
CA ARG A 5 -24.30 -18.05 -19.26
C ARG A 5 -23.15 -19.07 -19.32
N THR A 6 -22.87 -19.60 -20.52
CA THR A 6 -21.78 -20.57 -20.72
C THR A 6 -20.43 -19.92 -20.49
N GLY A 7 -20.20 -18.70 -21.02
CA GLY A 7 -18.98 -17.93 -20.77
C GLY A 7 -18.78 -17.65 -19.28
N ARG A 8 -19.82 -17.25 -18.55
CA ARG A 8 -19.77 -16.98 -17.12
C ARG A 8 -19.45 -18.25 -16.29
N CYS A 9 -19.98 -19.39 -16.65
CA CYS A 9 -19.65 -20.66 -15.99
C CYS A 9 -18.17 -21.02 -16.16
N LEU A 10 -17.59 -20.78 -17.33
CA LEU A 10 -16.19 -21.02 -17.62
C LEU A 10 -15.27 -20.08 -16.80
N GLU A 11 -15.60 -18.79 -16.71
CA GLU A 11 -14.89 -17.84 -15.86
C GLU A 11 -14.89 -18.28 -14.38
N LEU A 12 -16.04 -18.67 -13.85
CA LEU A 12 -16.16 -19.13 -12.47
C LEU A 12 -15.36 -20.41 -12.20
N ALA A 13 -15.37 -21.34 -13.15
CA ALA A 13 -14.56 -22.56 -13.06
C ALA A 13 -13.05 -22.24 -13.07
N ALA A 14 -12.61 -21.33 -13.95
CA ALA A 14 -11.22 -20.88 -14.01
C ALA A 14 -10.80 -20.15 -12.71
N ASN A 15 -11.64 -19.29 -12.16
CA ASN A 15 -11.38 -18.60 -10.89
C ASN A 15 -11.31 -19.57 -9.70
N ALA A 16 -12.21 -20.57 -9.65
CA ALA A 16 -12.17 -21.61 -8.63
C ALA A 16 -10.88 -22.45 -8.75
N TRP A 17 -10.47 -22.80 -9.96
CA TRP A 17 -9.22 -23.51 -10.22
C TRP A 17 -8.00 -22.69 -9.79
N LEU A 18 -7.95 -21.41 -10.14
CA LEU A 18 -6.89 -20.47 -9.74
C LEU A 18 -6.78 -20.37 -8.21
N THR A 19 -7.92 -20.29 -7.52
CA THR A 19 -8.00 -20.26 -6.06
C THR A 19 -7.48 -21.55 -5.45
N THR A 20 -7.97 -22.68 -5.92
CA THR A 20 -7.60 -24.01 -5.44
C THR A 20 -6.10 -24.28 -5.64
N GLY A 21 -5.57 -23.96 -6.82
CA GLY A 21 -4.14 -24.08 -7.12
C GLY A 21 -3.25 -23.18 -6.24
N THR A 22 -3.73 -22.00 -5.89
CA THR A 22 -3.03 -21.09 -4.97
C THR A 22 -3.02 -21.63 -3.54
N VAL A 23 -4.17 -22.07 -3.03
CA VAL A 23 -4.31 -22.65 -1.69
C VAL A 23 -3.49 -23.95 -1.57
N ALA A 24 -3.60 -24.85 -2.53
CA ALA A 24 -2.87 -26.12 -2.52
C ALA A 24 -1.35 -25.92 -2.43
N ARG A 25 -0.80 -24.95 -3.15
CA ARG A 25 0.62 -24.62 -3.07
C ARG A 25 1.04 -24.17 -1.67
N HIS A 26 0.31 -23.27 -1.07
CA HIS A 26 0.64 -22.75 0.27
C HIS A 26 0.53 -23.84 1.35
N VAL A 27 -0.46 -24.72 1.26
CA VAL A 27 -0.63 -25.83 2.21
C VAL A 27 0.51 -26.85 2.09
N THR A 28 0.98 -27.12 0.85
CA THR A 28 2.05 -28.11 0.62
C THR A 28 3.45 -27.58 0.99
N ASP A 29 3.65 -26.27 1.01
CA ASP A 29 4.94 -25.65 1.34
C ASP A 29 5.22 -25.69 2.85
N ASP A 30 4.33 -25.18 3.68
CA ASP A 30 4.38 -25.26 5.15
C ASP A 30 2.98 -25.00 5.74
N PRO A 31 2.30 -26.02 6.26
CA PRO A 31 0.94 -25.88 6.79
C PRO A 31 0.85 -24.95 8.01
N VAL A 32 1.91 -24.82 8.83
CA VAL A 32 1.92 -23.90 9.98
C VAL A 32 1.99 -22.46 9.53
N VAL A 33 2.90 -22.14 8.63
CA VAL A 33 3.03 -20.79 8.05
C VAL A 33 1.78 -20.41 7.27
N PHE A 34 1.20 -21.34 6.52
CA PHE A 34 -0.07 -21.14 5.83
C PHE A 34 -1.20 -20.78 6.81
N TRP A 35 -1.34 -21.55 7.88
CA TRP A 35 -2.38 -21.29 8.88
C TRP A 35 -2.21 -19.93 9.56
N LEU A 36 -0.99 -19.56 9.94
CA LEU A 36 -0.68 -18.25 10.51
C LEU A 36 -1.03 -17.09 9.57
N GLN A 37 -0.81 -17.26 8.28
CA GLN A 37 -1.13 -16.23 7.28
C GLN A 37 -2.63 -16.13 6.98
N VAL A 38 -3.31 -17.27 6.88
CA VAL A 38 -4.74 -17.33 6.56
C VAL A 38 -5.60 -16.85 7.73
N SER A 39 -5.23 -17.23 8.95
CA SER A 39 -5.97 -16.85 10.16
C SER A 39 -6.07 -15.34 10.36
N ARG A 40 -5.05 -14.57 9.93
CA ARG A 40 -5.06 -13.10 9.93
C ARG A 40 -6.11 -12.48 8.99
N ARG A 41 -6.58 -13.24 7.98
CA ARG A 41 -7.56 -12.80 6.97
C ARG A 41 -8.96 -13.31 7.22
N LEU A 42 -9.11 -14.31 8.07
CA LEU A 42 -10.40 -14.87 8.42
C LEU A 42 -11.13 -14.00 9.46
N PRO A 43 -12.47 -13.93 9.42
CA PRO A 43 -13.25 -13.26 10.45
C PRO A 43 -12.94 -13.83 11.85
N ARG A 44 -12.74 -12.98 12.84
CA ARG A 44 -12.43 -13.39 14.24
C ARG A 44 -13.40 -14.44 14.79
N ARG A 45 -14.68 -14.39 14.38
CA ARG A 45 -15.70 -15.38 14.77
C ARG A 45 -15.35 -16.83 14.40
N TRP A 46 -14.49 -17.03 13.40
CA TRP A 46 -14.05 -18.36 12.94
C TRP A 46 -12.71 -18.76 13.58
N VAL A 47 -11.84 -17.81 13.78
CA VAL A 47 -10.49 -18.04 14.33
C VAL A 47 -10.53 -18.23 15.84
N THR A 48 -11.33 -17.44 16.57
CA THR A 48 -11.37 -17.46 18.03
C THR A 48 -11.77 -18.82 18.63
N PRO A 49 -12.80 -19.54 18.12
CA PRO A 49 -13.12 -20.87 18.65
C PRO A 49 -11.98 -21.88 18.42
N ALA A 50 -11.41 -21.87 17.20
CA ALA A 50 -10.28 -22.76 16.87
C ALA A 50 -9.04 -22.46 17.72
N ALA A 51 -8.72 -21.19 17.95
CA ALA A 51 -7.62 -20.76 18.81
C ALA A 51 -7.86 -21.17 20.29
N ARG A 52 -9.09 -21.04 20.78
CA ARG A 52 -9.44 -21.52 22.14
C ARG A 52 -9.25 -23.02 22.31
N CYS A 53 -9.64 -23.82 21.33
CA CYS A 53 -9.39 -25.26 21.34
C CYS A 53 -7.88 -25.57 21.29
N LEU A 54 -7.13 -24.87 20.41
CA LEU A 54 -5.70 -25.07 20.26
C LEU A 54 -4.89 -24.69 21.51
N ARG A 55 -5.39 -23.79 22.36
CA ARG A 55 -4.77 -23.40 23.63
C ARG A 55 -4.63 -24.57 24.61
N HIS A 56 -5.49 -25.59 24.50
CA HIS A 56 -5.46 -26.78 25.35
C HIS A 56 -4.67 -27.95 24.73
N ALA A 57 -4.13 -27.77 23.51
CA ALA A 57 -3.30 -28.79 22.89
C ALA A 57 -1.95 -28.91 23.61
N PRO A 58 -1.36 -30.11 23.71
CA PRO A 58 -0.09 -30.31 24.38
C PRO A 58 1.07 -29.65 23.62
N GLY A 59 1.99 -29.03 24.38
CA GLY A 59 3.23 -28.43 23.88
C GLY A 59 3.18 -26.92 23.70
N ALA A 60 4.35 -26.28 23.79
CA ALA A 60 4.52 -24.84 23.70
C ALA A 60 4.04 -24.23 22.37
N THR A 61 4.36 -24.85 21.24
CA THR A 61 4.04 -24.31 19.91
C THR A 61 2.53 -24.15 19.65
N PRO A 62 1.65 -25.14 19.90
CA PRO A 62 0.22 -24.96 19.74
C PRO A 62 -0.34 -23.87 20.65
N ARG A 63 0.13 -23.82 21.91
CA ARG A 63 -0.31 -22.82 22.89
C ARG A 63 0.10 -21.41 22.49
N ALA A 64 1.37 -21.22 22.09
CA ALA A 64 1.86 -19.94 21.62
C ALA A 64 1.13 -19.48 20.33
N THR A 65 0.87 -20.42 19.40
CA THR A 65 0.06 -20.15 18.21
C THR A 65 -1.35 -19.69 18.61
N ALA A 66 -1.99 -20.36 19.55
CA ALA A 66 -3.32 -19.99 20.04
C ALA A 66 -3.33 -18.60 20.69
N LEU A 67 -2.33 -18.29 21.53
CA LEU A 67 -2.18 -17.00 22.18
C LEU A 67 -1.99 -15.87 21.15
N HIS A 68 -1.12 -16.08 20.16
CA HIS A 68 -0.93 -15.13 19.07
C HIS A 68 -2.24 -14.87 18.28
N LEU A 69 -2.98 -15.92 17.94
CA LEU A 69 -4.28 -15.79 17.25
C LEU A 69 -5.35 -15.05 18.08
N LEU A 70 -5.23 -15.10 19.41
CA LEU A 70 -6.10 -14.37 20.34
C LEU A 70 -5.63 -12.93 20.63
N GLY A 71 -4.42 -12.54 20.15
CA GLY A 71 -3.84 -11.21 20.37
C GLY A 71 -3.03 -11.07 21.66
N HIS A 72 -2.68 -12.20 22.31
CA HIS A 72 -1.84 -12.24 23.52
C HIS A 72 -0.38 -12.52 23.17
N ASP A 73 0.26 -11.61 22.43
CA ASP A 73 1.57 -11.82 21.83
C ASP A 73 2.69 -11.96 22.89
N ASP A 74 2.65 -11.21 23.99
CA ASP A 74 3.64 -11.32 25.07
C ASP A 74 3.56 -12.66 25.79
N ALA A 75 2.34 -13.12 26.07
CA ALA A 75 2.15 -14.46 26.64
C ALA A 75 2.62 -15.56 25.67
N ALA A 76 2.47 -15.36 24.35
CA ALA A 76 2.98 -16.29 23.35
C ALA A 76 4.51 -16.35 23.36
N ARG A 77 5.20 -15.19 23.50
CA ARG A 77 6.66 -15.11 23.63
C ARG A 77 7.16 -15.82 24.89
N THR A 78 6.51 -15.59 26.03
CA THR A 78 6.84 -16.22 27.30
C THR A 78 6.74 -17.76 27.21
N VAL A 79 5.63 -18.27 26.67
CA VAL A 79 5.44 -19.72 26.48
C VAL A 79 6.53 -20.34 25.60
N LEU A 80 6.93 -19.66 24.50
CA LEU A 80 8.00 -20.15 23.61
C LEU A 80 9.38 -20.10 24.25
N ALA A 81 9.64 -19.14 25.15
CA ALA A 81 10.92 -18.99 25.81
C ALA A 81 11.12 -19.97 26.99
N GLU A 82 10.06 -20.28 27.72
CA GLU A 82 10.14 -21.04 28.97
C GLU A 82 9.85 -22.54 28.82
N GLU A 83 9.05 -22.94 27.83
CA GLU A 83 8.67 -24.34 27.65
C GLU A 83 9.56 -25.09 26.67
N SER A 84 10.19 -26.14 27.12
CA SER A 84 10.94 -27.04 26.27
C SER A 84 10.01 -27.85 25.35
N SER A 85 10.39 -27.98 24.10
CA SER A 85 9.72 -28.82 23.11
C SER A 85 10.76 -29.74 22.47
N GLY A 86 10.37 -30.92 21.98
CA GLY A 86 11.32 -31.72 21.17
C GLY A 86 11.73 -30.95 19.91
N ALA A 87 12.84 -31.32 19.27
CA ALA A 87 13.48 -30.61 18.15
C ALA A 87 12.52 -30.08 17.06
N ARG A 88 11.53 -30.89 16.65
CA ARG A 88 10.51 -30.47 15.69
C ARG A 88 9.55 -29.43 16.25
N GLY A 89 9.23 -29.52 17.54
CA GLY A 89 8.40 -28.53 18.24
C GLY A 89 9.11 -27.19 18.34
N THR A 90 10.36 -27.19 18.78
CA THR A 90 11.19 -25.98 18.92
C THR A 90 11.38 -25.28 17.55
N ARG A 91 11.66 -26.05 16.47
CA ARG A 91 11.69 -25.48 15.13
C ARG A 91 10.38 -24.79 14.74
N ARG A 92 9.23 -25.42 15.02
CA ARG A 92 7.92 -24.81 14.75
C ARG A 92 7.65 -23.60 15.66
N GLY A 93 8.15 -23.64 16.89
CA GLY A 93 8.13 -22.48 17.80
C GLY A 93 8.87 -21.29 17.21
N ALA A 94 10.01 -21.51 16.56
CA ALA A 94 10.73 -20.46 15.84
C ALA A 94 9.90 -19.84 14.69
N GLU A 95 9.07 -20.61 13.99
CA GLU A 95 8.15 -20.06 12.98
C GLU A 95 7.06 -19.16 13.61
N VAL A 96 6.60 -19.51 14.82
CA VAL A 96 5.65 -18.67 15.57
C VAL A 96 6.35 -17.39 16.04
N ALA A 97 7.60 -17.49 16.54
CA ALA A 97 8.39 -16.32 16.92
C ALA A 97 8.61 -15.36 15.73
N LEU A 98 8.90 -15.88 14.54
CA LEU A 98 8.97 -15.09 13.31
C LEU A 98 7.62 -14.42 12.97
N ALA A 99 6.50 -15.10 13.19
CA ALA A 99 5.18 -14.52 12.99
C ALA A 99 4.86 -13.40 13.99
N LEU A 100 5.45 -13.46 15.20
CA LEU A 100 5.41 -12.42 16.23
C LEU A 100 6.37 -11.25 15.95
N GLY A 101 7.22 -11.35 14.90
CA GLY A 101 8.27 -10.38 14.60
C GLY A 101 9.50 -10.47 15.52
N ASP A 102 9.56 -11.50 16.40
CA ASP A 102 10.67 -11.68 17.34
C ASP A 102 11.76 -12.57 16.72
N THR A 103 12.67 -11.90 16.00
CA THR A 103 13.78 -12.56 15.30
C THR A 103 14.84 -13.12 16.24
N ASP A 104 14.99 -12.53 17.43
CA ASP A 104 15.99 -12.97 18.40
C ASP A 104 15.52 -14.21 19.15
N LEU A 105 14.24 -14.27 19.51
CA LEU A 105 13.65 -15.49 20.04
C LEU A 105 13.71 -16.63 19.00
N ALA A 106 13.39 -16.34 17.74
CA ALA A 106 13.48 -17.32 16.65
C ALA A 106 14.91 -17.86 16.50
N ALA A 107 15.93 -17.00 16.56
CA ALA A 107 17.34 -17.39 16.51
C ALA A 107 17.71 -18.31 17.67
N ARG A 108 17.43 -17.91 18.92
CA ARG A 108 17.71 -18.71 20.11
C ARG A 108 17.05 -20.09 20.04
N LEU A 109 15.80 -20.17 19.61
CA LEU A 109 15.11 -21.44 19.43
C LEU A 109 15.80 -22.31 18.36
N LEU A 110 16.22 -21.74 17.24
CA LEU A 110 16.90 -22.47 16.16
C LEU A 110 18.31 -22.94 16.53
N ASP A 111 19.01 -22.24 17.41
CA ASP A 111 20.33 -22.64 17.92
C ASP A 111 20.24 -23.90 18.77
N SER A 112 19.11 -24.14 19.45
CA SER A 112 18.86 -25.36 20.22
C SER A 112 18.36 -26.54 19.38
N VAL A 113 18.06 -26.33 18.08
CA VAL A 113 17.58 -27.41 17.20
C VAL A 113 18.74 -28.20 16.62
N PRO A 114 18.82 -29.53 16.83
CA PRO A 114 19.89 -30.37 16.30
C PRO A 114 20.02 -30.26 14.76
N GLU A 115 21.26 -30.29 14.27
CA GLU A 115 21.52 -30.36 12.85
C GLU A 115 20.85 -31.59 12.23
N GLY A 116 20.34 -31.42 11.00
CA GLY A 116 19.63 -32.51 10.31
C GLY A 116 18.15 -32.65 10.66
N THR A 117 17.61 -31.87 11.61
CA THR A 117 16.16 -31.85 11.85
C THR A 117 15.42 -31.38 10.60
N PRO A 118 14.49 -32.19 10.03
CA PRO A 118 13.82 -31.85 8.78
C PRO A 118 13.09 -30.50 8.82
N GLY A 119 13.31 -29.66 7.80
CA GLY A 119 12.68 -28.34 7.68
C GLY A 119 13.45 -27.20 8.37
N THR A 120 14.56 -27.49 9.06
CA THR A 120 15.34 -26.45 9.77
C THR A 120 15.99 -25.46 8.80
N ALA A 121 16.46 -25.92 7.63
CA ALA A 121 17.01 -25.03 6.62
C ALA A 121 15.95 -24.01 6.12
N ALA A 122 14.69 -24.43 5.99
CA ALA A 122 13.60 -23.53 5.63
C ALA A 122 13.35 -22.47 6.72
N THR A 123 13.31 -22.85 8.00
CA THR A 123 13.07 -21.90 9.08
C THR A 123 14.25 -20.92 9.25
N ARG A 124 15.50 -21.39 9.15
CA ARG A 124 16.69 -20.53 9.13
C ARG A 124 16.70 -19.58 7.93
N ALA A 125 16.34 -20.06 6.75
CA ALA A 125 16.24 -19.21 5.57
C ALA A 125 15.16 -18.13 5.71
N ARG A 126 14.01 -18.43 6.34
CA ARG A 126 12.98 -17.42 6.63
C ARG A 126 13.45 -16.40 7.66
N LEU A 127 14.21 -16.80 8.68
CA LEU A 127 14.82 -15.90 9.64
C LEU A 127 15.80 -14.94 8.94
N ALA A 128 16.73 -15.48 8.13
CA ALA A 128 17.67 -14.68 7.35
C ALA A 128 16.93 -13.72 6.39
N TRP A 129 15.89 -14.20 5.71
CA TRP A 129 15.05 -13.37 4.85
C TRP A 129 14.33 -12.27 5.60
N HIS A 130 13.83 -12.56 6.80
CA HIS A 130 13.17 -11.56 7.66
C HIS A 130 14.14 -10.45 8.09
N ARG A 131 15.40 -10.80 8.32
CA ARG A 131 16.49 -9.86 8.63
C ARG A 131 17.01 -9.11 7.39
N GLY A 132 16.54 -9.46 6.20
CA GLY A 132 16.98 -8.87 4.94
C GLY A 132 18.28 -9.46 4.37
N GLU A 133 18.74 -10.59 4.90
CA GLU A 133 19.96 -11.31 4.49
C GLU A 133 19.64 -12.21 3.27
N VAL A 134 19.38 -11.59 2.12
CA VAL A 134 18.81 -12.23 0.92
C VAL A 134 19.64 -13.41 0.44
N ASP A 135 20.95 -13.20 0.23
CA ASP A 135 21.84 -14.23 -0.31
C ASP A 135 22.08 -15.34 0.71
N HIS A 136 22.19 -15.01 1.98
CA HIS A 136 22.35 -15.98 3.06
C HIS A 136 21.14 -16.91 3.15
N ALA A 137 19.92 -16.37 3.01
CA ALA A 137 18.69 -17.16 3.00
C ALA A 137 18.67 -18.19 1.87
N VAL A 138 19.11 -17.81 0.66
CA VAL A 138 19.19 -18.73 -0.49
C VAL A 138 20.31 -19.75 -0.28
N ALA A 139 21.49 -19.32 0.20
CA ALA A 139 22.64 -20.19 0.45
C ALA A 139 22.35 -21.31 1.47
N LEU A 140 21.58 -21.04 2.52
CA LEU A 140 21.13 -22.05 3.49
C LEU A 140 20.34 -23.19 2.84
N LEU A 141 19.48 -22.85 1.89
CA LEU A 141 18.68 -23.82 1.15
C LEU A 141 19.48 -24.55 0.07
N ASP A 142 20.42 -23.86 -0.59
CA ASP A 142 21.37 -24.47 -1.52
C ASP A 142 22.25 -25.51 -0.81
N ALA A 143 22.75 -25.20 0.37
CA ALA A 143 23.54 -26.13 1.17
C ALA A 143 22.74 -27.38 1.58
N ALA A 144 21.46 -27.24 1.94
CA ALA A 144 20.59 -28.38 2.24
C ALA A 144 20.34 -29.24 0.98
N ARG A 145 20.16 -28.59 -0.18
CA ARG A 145 19.98 -29.28 -1.46
C ARG A 145 21.21 -30.04 -1.88
N SER A 146 22.39 -29.44 -1.78
CA SER A 146 23.68 -30.06 -2.15
C SER A 146 24.02 -31.27 -1.28
N ARG A 147 23.62 -31.24 0.01
CA ARG A 147 23.76 -32.39 0.90
C ARG A 147 22.71 -33.49 0.67
N GLY A 148 21.77 -33.29 -0.22
CA GLY A 148 20.69 -34.26 -0.46
C GLY A 148 19.66 -34.37 0.66
N THR A 149 19.68 -33.46 1.66
CA THR A 149 18.80 -33.46 2.84
C THR A 149 17.56 -32.60 2.68
N ALA A 150 17.47 -31.84 1.59
CA ALA A 150 16.39 -30.88 1.37
C ALA A 150 15.03 -31.59 1.22
N THR A 151 14.06 -31.21 2.05
CA THR A 151 12.66 -31.62 1.97
C THR A 151 11.99 -31.01 0.72
N ARG A 152 10.78 -31.50 0.37
CA ARG A 152 10.00 -30.90 -0.72
C ARG A 152 9.69 -29.42 -0.44
N GLY A 153 9.32 -29.06 0.80
CA GLY A 153 9.03 -27.68 1.20
C GLY A 153 10.26 -26.77 1.10
N GLU A 154 11.46 -27.29 1.48
CA GLU A 154 12.72 -26.54 1.34
C GLU A 154 13.08 -26.29 -0.12
N ARG A 155 12.87 -27.25 -1.01
CA ARG A 155 13.09 -27.05 -2.45
C ARG A 155 12.10 -26.03 -3.04
N SER A 156 10.83 -26.05 -2.63
CA SER A 156 9.83 -25.06 -3.05
C SER A 156 10.19 -23.67 -2.53
N LEU A 157 10.59 -23.54 -1.26
CA LEU A 157 11.04 -22.29 -0.67
C LEU A 157 12.29 -21.75 -1.38
N HIS A 158 13.25 -22.61 -1.71
CA HIS A 158 14.45 -22.23 -2.46
C HIS A 158 14.09 -21.58 -3.80
N CYS A 159 13.28 -22.24 -4.64
CA CYS A 159 12.84 -21.68 -5.92
C CYS A 159 12.15 -20.31 -5.75
N ARG A 160 11.38 -20.15 -4.69
CA ARG A 160 10.68 -18.90 -4.40
C ARG A 160 11.65 -17.78 -3.98
N LEU A 161 12.52 -18.03 -2.98
CA LEU A 161 13.46 -17.02 -2.48
C LEU A 161 14.54 -16.67 -3.52
N ALA A 162 15.01 -17.64 -4.29
CA ALA A 162 15.94 -17.39 -5.40
C ALA A 162 15.30 -16.46 -6.44
N ALA A 163 14.06 -16.72 -6.84
CA ALA A 163 13.36 -15.85 -7.78
C ALA A 163 13.04 -14.45 -7.22
N GLU A 164 12.76 -14.32 -5.91
CA GLU A 164 12.59 -13.03 -5.27
C GLU A 164 13.93 -12.26 -5.19
N ARG A 165 15.04 -12.96 -4.90
CA ARG A 165 16.39 -12.40 -4.97
C ARG A 165 16.71 -11.91 -6.39
N ASP A 166 16.42 -12.70 -7.41
CA ASP A 166 16.67 -12.34 -8.81
C ASP A 166 15.81 -11.13 -9.22
N LEU A 167 14.59 -11.03 -8.69
CA LEU A 167 13.71 -9.88 -8.91
C LEU A 167 14.24 -8.59 -8.26
N LEU A 168 14.92 -8.71 -7.12
CA LEU A 168 15.64 -7.61 -6.47
C LEU A 168 16.98 -7.28 -7.16
N GLY A 169 17.53 -8.21 -7.96
CA GLY A 169 18.72 -8.05 -8.80
C GLY A 169 18.36 -7.51 -10.20
N ASP A 170 18.86 -8.11 -11.25
CA ASP A 170 18.82 -7.56 -12.63
C ASP A 170 17.72 -8.17 -13.51
N PHE A 171 16.78 -8.90 -12.94
CA PHE A 171 15.72 -9.54 -13.71
C PHE A 171 14.88 -8.50 -14.47
N LEU A 172 14.70 -8.73 -15.77
CA LEU A 172 13.77 -8.01 -16.64
C LEU A 172 12.95 -9.03 -17.44
N PRO A 173 11.63 -8.79 -17.64
CA PRO A 173 10.83 -9.61 -18.53
C PRO A 173 11.36 -9.56 -19.97
N ARG A 174 11.24 -10.68 -20.68
CA ARG A 174 11.60 -10.80 -22.10
C ARG A 174 10.33 -10.95 -22.91
N LEU A 175 10.17 -10.11 -23.90
CA LEU A 175 9.04 -10.13 -24.83
C LEU A 175 9.57 -10.24 -26.26
N ASP A 176 8.81 -10.90 -27.10
CA ASP A 176 9.13 -10.98 -28.52
C ASP A 176 8.97 -9.60 -29.18
N PRO A 177 9.84 -9.23 -30.13
CA PRO A 177 9.75 -7.96 -30.83
C PRO A 177 8.41 -7.81 -31.57
N VAL A 178 7.83 -6.62 -31.48
CA VAL A 178 6.61 -6.25 -32.20
C VAL A 178 6.97 -5.23 -33.28
N THR A 179 6.54 -5.45 -34.50
CA THR A 179 6.72 -4.52 -35.61
C THR A 179 5.39 -3.95 -36.08
N GLY A 180 5.39 -2.71 -36.57
CA GLY A 180 4.19 -2.09 -37.13
C GLY A 180 3.16 -1.68 -36.09
N TYR A 181 3.54 -1.52 -34.84
CA TYR A 181 2.64 -1.01 -33.82
C TYR A 181 2.32 0.47 -34.08
N THR A 182 1.02 0.78 -34.13
CA THR A 182 0.53 2.15 -34.28
C THR A 182 -0.48 2.43 -33.19
N PRO A 183 -0.17 3.31 -32.22
CA PRO A 183 -1.06 3.60 -31.11
C PRO A 183 -2.33 4.34 -31.56
N ARG A 184 -3.39 4.23 -30.77
CA ARG A 184 -4.57 5.10 -30.86
C ARG A 184 -4.30 6.40 -30.13
N GLU A 185 -4.63 7.50 -30.76
CA GLU A 185 -4.47 8.82 -30.17
C GLU A 185 -5.23 8.93 -28.83
N ARG A 186 -4.67 9.64 -27.86
CA ARG A 186 -5.26 9.89 -26.53
C ARG A 186 -5.74 8.63 -25.82
N THR A 187 -5.06 7.51 -26.00
CA THR A 187 -5.39 6.26 -25.31
C THR A 187 -4.31 5.92 -24.29
N VAL A 188 -4.70 5.71 -23.05
CA VAL A 188 -3.80 5.33 -21.95
C VAL A 188 -4.18 3.99 -21.34
N LEU A 189 -3.20 3.11 -21.14
CA LEU A 189 -3.37 1.87 -20.37
C LEU A 189 -2.65 2.01 -19.02
N TYR A 190 -3.45 2.00 -17.95
CA TYR A 190 -3.00 2.29 -16.59
C TYR A 190 -2.91 1.01 -15.76
N ALA A 191 -1.69 0.56 -15.48
CA ALA A 191 -1.42 -0.66 -14.73
C ALA A 191 -1.39 -0.41 -13.21
N VAL A 192 -2.25 -1.11 -12.46
CA VAL A 192 -2.41 -0.95 -11.01
C VAL A 192 -2.33 -2.29 -10.25
N THR A 193 -1.90 -2.23 -9.01
CA THR A 193 -1.81 -3.42 -8.15
C THR A 193 -3.19 -3.93 -7.73
N ASN A 194 -4.09 -3.03 -7.36
CA ASN A 194 -5.48 -3.30 -6.97
C ASN A 194 -6.38 -2.14 -7.38
N SER A 195 -7.69 -2.37 -7.44
CA SER A 195 -8.63 -1.37 -7.91
C SER A 195 -10.07 -1.60 -7.42
N LEU A 196 -10.94 -0.62 -7.66
CA LEU A 196 -12.39 -0.77 -7.58
C LEU A 196 -12.88 -1.83 -8.58
N PRO A 197 -14.05 -2.44 -8.34
CA PRO A 197 -14.89 -2.34 -7.14
C PRO A 197 -14.42 -3.26 -5.99
N HIS A 198 -13.38 -4.05 -6.20
CA HIS A 198 -12.99 -5.14 -5.29
C HIS A 198 -12.14 -4.69 -4.09
N THR A 199 -11.41 -3.59 -4.23
CA THR A 199 -10.60 -2.99 -3.16
C THR A 199 -10.83 -1.48 -3.12
N ALA A 200 -11.34 -0.97 -2.00
CA ALA A 200 -11.61 0.45 -1.78
C ALA A 200 -10.54 1.09 -0.87
N SER A 201 -9.27 0.88 -1.18
CA SER A 201 -8.16 1.54 -0.48
C SER A 201 -7.95 2.98 -0.98
N GLY A 202 -7.25 3.82 -0.21
CA GLY A 202 -6.87 5.17 -0.65
C GLY A 202 -6.16 5.18 -2.00
N TYR A 203 -5.28 4.20 -2.25
CA TYR A 203 -4.60 4.02 -3.54
C TYR A 203 -5.58 3.73 -4.70
N ALA A 204 -6.54 2.83 -4.49
CA ALA A 204 -7.52 2.47 -5.51
C ALA A 204 -8.45 3.65 -5.83
N GLN A 205 -8.85 4.39 -4.80
CA GLN A 205 -9.71 5.56 -4.94
C GLN A 205 -8.99 6.71 -5.66
N ARG A 206 -7.73 7.01 -5.27
CA ARG A 206 -6.92 7.99 -5.97
C ARG A 206 -6.80 7.64 -7.46
N SER A 207 -6.47 6.37 -7.77
CA SER A 207 -6.40 5.92 -9.16
C SER A 207 -7.71 6.14 -9.89
N HIS A 208 -8.83 5.76 -9.29
CA HIS A 208 -10.14 5.91 -9.90
C HIS A 208 -10.49 7.37 -10.15
N SER A 209 -10.35 8.25 -9.15
CA SER A 209 -10.62 9.68 -9.31
C SER A 209 -9.73 10.33 -10.38
N TYR A 210 -8.44 9.95 -10.42
CA TYR A 210 -7.51 10.42 -11.45
C TYR A 210 -7.94 9.97 -12.85
N LEU A 211 -8.32 8.68 -13.02
CA LEU A 211 -8.72 8.12 -14.29
C LEU A 211 -10.05 8.72 -14.79
N THR A 212 -11.01 8.95 -13.90
CA THR A 212 -12.28 9.61 -14.24
C THR A 212 -12.03 11.04 -14.73
N ALA A 213 -11.23 11.82 -14.01
CA ALA A 213 -10.90 13.17 -14.43
C ALA A 213 -10.09 13.20 -15.75
N LEU A 214 -9.22 12.22 -15.98
CA LEU A 214 -8.49 12.11 -17.24
C LEU A 214 -9.41 11.74 -18.42
N GLN A 215 -10.48 10.96 -18.18
CA GLN A 215 -11.51 10.68 -19.16
C GLN A 215 -12.30 11.96 -19.50
N GLU A 216 -12.59 12.80 -18.51
CA GLU A 216 -13.23 14.09 -18.71
C GLU A 216 -12.36 15.05 -19.55
N GLU A 217 -11.02 14.91 -19.49
CA GLU A 217 -10.06 15.61 -20.35
C GLU A 217 -9.96 15.02 -21.79
N GLY A 218 -10.82 14.07 -22.13
CA GLY A 218 -10.92 13.48 -23.46
C GLY A 218 -9.94 12.35 -23.76
N TRP A 219 -9.37 11.69 -22.73
CA TRP A 219 -8.56 10.49 -22.88
C TRP A 219 -9.41 9.22 -22.85
N HIS A 220 -9.09 8.26 -23.72
CA HIS A 220 -9.60 6.89 -23.64
C HIS A 220 -8.79 6.14 -22.58
N VAL A 221 -9.42 5.89 -21.44
CA VAL A 221 -8.76 5.36 -20.27
C VAL A 221 -9.10 3.90 -20.07
N HIS A 222 -8.08 3.05 -19.97
CA HIS A 222 -8.20 1.65 -19.61
C HIS A 222 -7.32 1.37 -18.39
N ALA A 223 -7.86 0.68 -17.38
CA ALA A 223 -7.09 0.21 -16.25
C ALA A 223 -6.87 -1.30 -16.34
N VAL A 224 -5.70 -1.78 -15.92
CA VAL A 224 -5.40 -3.22 -15.84
C VAL A 224 -4.77 -3.56 -14.50
N THR A 225 -5.14 -4.70 -13.93
CA THR A 225 -4.60 -5.15 -12.65
C THR A 225 -3.60 -6.28 -12.81
N ARG A 226 -2.70 -6.41 -11.82
CA ARG A 226 -1.73 -7.51 -11.77
C ARG A 226 -2.37 -8.89 -11.90
N PRO A 227 -1.64 -9.92 -12.39
CA PRO A 227 -2.15 -11.27 -12.55
C PRO A 227 -2.76 -11.87 -11.28
N GLY A 228 -3.93 -12.49 -11.43
CA GLY A 228 -4.67 -13.17 -10.37
C GLY A 228 -5.50 -12.26 -9.47
N TYR A 229 -5.37 -10.94 -9.55
CA TYR A 229 -6.26 -10.03 -8.82
C TYR A 229 -7.59 -9.89 -9.59
N PRO A 230 -8.75 -9.89 -8.92
CA PRO A 230 -8.95 -9.90 -7.46
C PRO A 230 -9.23 -11.29 -6.86
N VAL A 231 -9.13 -12.36 -7.65
CA VAL A 231 -9.40 -13.74 -7.19
C VAL A 231 -8.47 -14.13 -6.02
N GLN A 232 -7.19 -13.73 -6.07
CA GLN A 232 -6.22 -13.99 -5.00
C GLN A 232 -6.55 -13.32 -3.66
N VAL A 233 -7.39 -12.30 -3.66
CA VAL A 233 -7.87 -11.65 -2.43
C VAL A 233 -9.27 -12.11 -2.03
N GLY A 234 -9.70 -13.27 -2.57
CA GLY A 234 -10.94 -13.95 -2.18
C GLY A 234 -12.18 -13.55 -2.98
N LYS A 235 -12.03 -12.78 -4.07
CA LYS A 235 -13.17 -12.36 -4.92
C LYS A 235 -13.35 -13.35 -6.07
N ILE A 236 -13.77 -14.58 -5.76
CA ILE A 236 -13.89 -15.69 -6.73
C ILE A 236 -14.89 -15.37 -7.85
N LEU A 237 -15.88 -14.54 -7.58
CA LEU A 237 -16.92 -14.14 -8.56
C LEU A 237 -16.48 -13.02 -9.50
N ALA A 238 -15.20 -12.63 -9.51
CA ALA A 238 -14.69 -11.57 -10.39
C ALA A 238 -14.89 -11.89 -11.87
N ARG A 239 -15.07 -10.84 -12.68
CA ARG A 239 -15.12 -10.90 -14.14
C ARG A 239 -13.75 -10.55 -14.73
N HIS A 240 -13.56 -10.83 -16.03
CA HIS A 240 -12.37 -10.38 -16.76
C HIS A 240 -12.31 -8.86 -16.93
N THR A 241 -13.47 -8.20 -16.95
CA THR A 241 -13.56 -6.75 -16.99
C THR A 241 -14.71 -6.28 -16.09
N ASP A 242 -14.44 -5.28 -15.26
CA ASP A 242 -15.43 -4.52 -14.51
C ASP A 242 -15.46 -3.09 -15.05
N VAL A 243 -16.63 -2.49 -15.17
CA VAL A 243 -16.77 -1.07 -15.52
C VAL A 243 -17.25 -0.32 -14.29
N VAL A 244 -16.53 0.71 -13.89
CA VAL A 244 -16.87 1.58 -12.75
C VAL A 244 -16.80 3.03 -13.23
N ASP A 245 -17.90 3.75 -13.16
CA ASP A 245 -18.03 5.14 -13.63
C ASP A 245 -17.47 5.37 -15.05
N GLY A 246 -17.77 4.44 -15.95
CA GLY A 246 -17.30 4.47 -17.33
C GLY A 246 -15.87 3.97 -17.56
N ILE A 247 -15.09 3.73 -16.51
CA ILE A 247 -13.70 3.24 -16.63
C ILE A 247 -13.69 1.71 -16.69
N PRO A 248 -13.19 1.08 -17.76
CA PRO A 248 -12.98 -0.36 -17.85
C PRO A 248 -11.74 -0.80 -17.08
N TYR A 249 -11.93 -1.73 -16.14
CA TYR A 249 -10.90 -2.38 -15.36
C TYR A 249 -10.67 -3.81 -15.84
N HIS A 250 -9.66 -4.02 -16.65
CA HIS A 250 -9.26 -5.33 -17.15
C HIS A 250 -8.58 -6.16 -16.06
N ARG A 251 -8.88 -7.46 -16.01
CA ARG A 251 -8.37 -8.42 -15.03
C ARG A 251 -7.55 -9.49 -15.73
N ILE A 252 -6.27 -9.56 -15.40
CA ILE A 252 -5.42 -10.65 -15.88
C ILE A 252 -5.68 -11.88 -15.01
N LEU A 253 -6.60 -12.75 -15.46
CA LEU A 253 -7.01 -13.98 -14.76
C LEU A 253 -6.56 -15.22 -15.56
N PRO A 254 -5.29 -15.61 -15.44
CA PRO A 254 -4.77 -16.78 -16.16
C PRO A 254 -5.31 -18.08 -15.54
N ALA A 255 -5.31 -19.17 -16.31
CA ALA A 255 -5.68 -20.49 -15.82
C ALA A 255 -4.81 -20.98 -14.64
N GLY A 256 -3.60 -20.45 -14.50
CA GLY A 256 -2.70 -20.70 -13.37
C GLY A 256 -1.65 -19.61 -13.24
N LEU A 257 -1.29 -19.28 -12.00
CA LEU A 257 -0.21 -18.34 -11.73
C LEU A 257 1.13 -19.06 -11.73
N ALA A 258 2.13 -18.43 -12.28
CA ALA A 258 3.51 -18.88 -12.16
C ALA A 258 3.92 -19.08 -10.70
N SER A 259 4.74 -20.09 -10.42
CA SER A 259 5.13 -20.47 -9.06
C SER A 259 6.16 -19.53 -8.44
N THR A 260 6.92 -18.81 -9.26
CA THR A 260 8.00 -17.90 -8.86
C THR A 260 7.62 -16.44 -9.05
N ALA A 261 8.30 -15.53 -8.35
CA ALA A 261 8.07 -14.09 -8.47
C ALA A 261 8.46 -13.60 -9.88
N THR A 262 9.62 -14.00 -10.40
CA THR A 262 10.06 -13.68 -11.76
C THR A 262 9.10 -14.21 -12.82
N GLY A 263 8.63 -15.45 -12.68
CA GLY A 263 7.63 -16.02 -13.58
C GLY A 263 6.30 -15.26 -13.58
N ARG A 264 5.87 -14.73 -12.44
CA ARG A 264 4.65 -13.89 -12.37
C ARG A 264 4.83 -12.54 -13.05
N VAL A 265 6.01 -11.95 -12.95
CA VAL A 265 6.32 -10.70 -13.66
C VAL A 265 6.39 -10.93 -15.16
N GLN A 266 6.99 -12.05 -15.60
CA GLN A 266 6.95 -12.45 -17.01
C GLN A 266 5.50 -12.63 -17.50
N GLN A 267 4.69 -13.40 -16.77
CA GLN A 267 3.28 -13.62 -17.08
C GLN A 267 2.47 -12.30 -17.11
N HIS A 268 2.83 -11.33 -16.26
CA HIS A 268 2.25 -10.00 -16.28
C HIS A 268 2.62 -9.25 -17.56
N ALA A 269 3.88 -9.25 -17.94
CA ALA A 269 4.37 -8.61 -19.15
C ALA A 269 3.73 -9.19 -20.42
N ASP A 270 3.64 -10.53 -20.51
CA ASP A 270 3.02 -11.22 -21.64
C ASP A 270 1.55 -10.84 -21.81
N ALA A 271 0.78 -10.87 -20.70
CA ALA A 271 -0.64 -10.54 -20.71
C ALA A 271 -0.88 -9.04 -20.94
N LEU A 272 -0.02 -8.18 -20.41
CA LEU A 272 -0.08 -6.74 -20.62
C LEU A 272 0.21 -6.39 -22.07
N LEU A 273 1.19 -7.06 -22.71
CA LEU A 273 1.48 -6.89 -24.13
C LEU A 273 0.27 -7.29 -24.99
N ALA A 274 -0.32 -8.44 -24.72
CA ALA A 274 -1.51 -8.89 -25.45
C ALA A 274 -2.64 -7.86 -25.38
N LEU A 275 -2.92 -7.35 -24.18
CA LEU A 275 -3.93 -6.30 -23.98
C LEU A 275 -3.55 -4.98 -24.65
N ALA A 276 -2.27 -4.60 -24.61
CA ALA A 276 -1.80 -3.39 -25.27
C ALA A 276 -1.89 -3.46 -26.80
N LEU A 277 -1.68 -4.64 -27.39
CA LEU A 277 -1.89 -4.86 -28.83
C LEU A 277 -3.37 -4.73 -29.24
N GLU A 278 -4.29 -5.12 -28.38
CA GLU A 278 -5.73 -4.98 -28.58
C GLU A 278 -6.19 -3.51 -28.46
N LEU A 279 -5.82 -2.86 -27.36
CA LEU A 279 -6.28 -1.50 -27.02
C LEU A 279 -5.49 -0.40 -27.75
N ARG A 280 -4.28 -0.71 -28.16
CA ARG A 280 -3.32 0.19 -28.84
C ARG A 280 -3.07 1.51 -28.10
N PRO A 281 -2.68 1.48 -26.78
CA PRO A 281 -2.42 2.71 -26.05
C PRO A 281 -1.25 3.52 -26.64
N ALA A 282 -1.35 4.85 -26.55
CA ALA A 282 -0.27 5.77 -26.86
C ALA A 282 0.69 5.96 -25.69
N VAL A 283 0.20 5.75 -24.47
CA VAL A 283 0.97 5.88 -23.23
C VAL A 283 0.65 4.71 -22.31
N LEU A 284 1.68 4.13 -21.70
CA LEU A 284 1.52 3.25 -20.55
C LEU A 284 1.77 4.04 -19.27
N HIS A 285 0.94 3.82 -18.26
CA HIS A 285 1.16 4.43 -16.95
C HIS A 285 1.08 3.35 -15.86
N THR A 286 1.97 3.41 -14.87
CA THR A 286 1.88 2.53 -13.71
C THR A 286 2.24 3.24 -12.42
N THR A 287 1.82 2.64 -11.31
CA THR A 287 2.08 3.17 -9.97
C THR A 287 3.07 2.27 -9.21
N SER A 288 3.65 2.78 -8.11
CA SER A 288 4.38 1.91 -7.17
C SER A 288 3.61 0.61 -6.95
N HIS A 289 4.17 -0.51 -7.11
CA HIS A 289 5.46 -1.09 -6.81
C HIS A 289 6.35 -1.23 -8.07
N TYR A 290 7.70 -1.28 -7.91
CA TYR A 290 8.63 -1.53 -9.02
C TYR A 290 8.30 -2.80 -9.82
N VAL A 291 7.67 -3.78 -9.22
CA VAL A 291 7.22 -5.03 -9.88
C VAL A 291 6.25 -4.75 -11.03
N ASN A 292 5.37 -3.75 -10.90
CA ASN A 292 4.53 -3.31 -12.02
C ASN A 292 5.37 -2.59 -13.08
N ALA A 293 6.32 -1.76 -12.64
CA ALA A 293 7.23 -1.04 -13.54
C ALA A 293 8.04 -2.00 -14.42
N LEU A 294 8.49 -3.15 -13.88
CA LEU A 294 9.21 -4.17 -14.67
C LEU A 294 8.39 -4.66 -15.87
N ALA A 295 7.11 -4.96 -15.67
CA ALA A 295 6.24 -5.43 -16.73
C ALA A 295 5.92 -4.30 -17.73
N VAL A 296 5.60 -3.11 -17.23
CA VAL A 296 5.23 -1.94 -18.06
C VAL A 296 6.41 -1.47 -18.89
N ALA A 297 7.61 -1.36 -18.31
CA ALA A 297 8.83 -0.97 -19.03
C ALA A 297 9.19 -1.97 -20.15
N ALA A 298 8.99 -3.28 -19.93
CA ALA A 298 9.22 -4.29 -20.96
C ALA A 298 8.24 -4.12 -22.14
N VAL A 299 6.95 -3.90 -21.86
CA VAL A 299 5.93 -3.67 -22.90
C VAL A 299 6.16 -2.35 -23.63
N ALA A 300 6.44 -1.25 -22.90
CA ALA A 300 6.73 0.05 -23.47
C ALA A 300 7.88 -0.01 -24.47
N ARG A 301 8.98 -0.67 -24.08
CA ARG A 301 10.15 -0.90 -24.95
C ARG A 301 9.82 -1.73 -26.18
N THR A 302 9.02 -2.79 -26.01
CA THR A 302 8.64 -3.71 -27.10
C THR A 302 7.76 -3.02 -28.14
N LEU A 303 6.88 -2.11 -27.71
CA LEU A 303 5.96 -1.35 -28.57
C LEU A 303 6.54 -0.02 -29.06
N GLY A 304 7.63 0.45 -28.49
CA GLY A 304 8.23 1.76 -28.83
C GLY A 304 7.39 2.94 -28.38
N ILE A 305 6.65 2.82 -27.27
CA ILE A 305 5.78 3.89 -26.72
C ILE A 305 6.26 4.35 -25.35
N PRO A 306 5.99 5.62 -24.96
CA PRO A 306 6.39 6.14 -23.67
C PRO A 306 5.60 5.54 -22.51
N TRP A 307 6.22 5.56 -21.33
CA TRP A 307 5.57 5.17 -20.10
C TRP A 307 5.87 6.10 -18.93
N VAL A 308 4.90 6.19 -18.02
CA VAL A 308 4.94 7.04 -16.84
C VAL A 308 4.97 6.17 -15.58
N TYR A 309 5.83 6.51 -14.64
CA TYR A 309 5.91 5.86 -13.33
C TYR A 309 5.46 6.82 -12.22
N GLU A 310 4.33 6.53 -11.59
CA GLU A 310 3.80 7.32 -10.48
C GLU A 310 4.23 6.72 -9.14
N VAL A 311 5.12 7.39 -8.42
CA VAL A 311 5.59 6.97 -7.10
C VAL A 311 4.69 7.57 -6.02
N ARG A 312 3.99 6.71 -5.31
CA ARG A 312 3.04 7.07 -4.23
C ARG A 312 3.57 6.75 -2.84
N GLY A 313 4.74 6.17 -2.74
CA GLY A 313 5.44 5.80 -1.52
C GLY A 313 6.66 4.95 -1.85
N LEU A 314 7.66 5.01 -1.00
CA LEU A 314 8.84 4.16 -1.04
C LEU A 314 8.55 2.91 -0.20
N LEU A 315 8.43 1.78 -0.87
CA LEU A 315 8.02 0.53 -0.20
C LEU A 315 9.18 -0.15 0.51
N ALA A 316 10.42 0.16 0.13
CA ALA A 316 11.61 -0.20 0.89
C ALA A 316 11.54 0.38 2.32
N ASP A 317 11.22 1.68 2.44
CA ASP A 317 11.06 2.34 3.74
C ASP A 317 9.88 1.74 4.54
N THR A 318 8.77 1.43 3.87
CA THR A 318 7.63 0.75 4.50
C THR A 318 7.99 -0.65 5.00
N TRP A 319 8.81 -1.38 4.25
CA TRP A 319 9.31 -2.69 4.65
C TRP A 319 10.21 -2.60 5.89
N ALA A 320 11.13 -1.64 5.92
CA ALA A 320 12.06 -1.42 7.03
C ALA A 320 11.35 -0.97 8.30
N ALA A 321 10.35 -0.09 8.20
CA ALA A 321 9.60 0.48 9.33
C ALA A 321 8.96 -0.57 10.26
N THR A 322 8.72 -1.80 9.77
CA THR A 322 8.13 -2.90 10.55
C THR A 322 9.18 -3.91 11.06
N ARG A 323 10.50 -3.66 10.86
CA ARG A 323 11.58 -4.63 11.13
C ARG A 323 12.71 -4.11 12.02
N GLY A 324 12.56 -2.92 12.55
CA GLY A 324 13.56 -2.29 13.43
C GLY A 324 14.68 -1.58 12.68
N GLU A 325 15.51 -0.86 13.41
CA GLU A 325 16.52 0.06 12.86
C GLU A 325 17.57 -0.64 11.98
N GLN A 326 17.90 -1.89 12.27
CA GLN A 326 18.90 -2.64 11.50
C GLN A 326 18.43 -2.99 10.06
N ALA A 327 17.13 -2.93 9.81
CA ALA A 327 16.58 -3.29 8.52
C ALA A 327 17.05 -2.36 7.39
N VAL A 328 17.29 -1.07 7.68
CA VAL A 328 17.75 -0.08 6.70
C VAL A 328 19.19 -0.29 6.20
N SER A 329 19.99 -1.09 6.89
CA SER A 329 21.35 -1.48 6.48
C SER A 329 21.39 -2.90 5.90
N SER A 330 20.25 -3.51 5.64
CA SER A 330 20.21 -4.87 5.11
C SER A 330 20.33 -4.92 3.58
N PRO A 331 20.93 -6.01 3.01
CA PRO A 331 20.99 -6.20 1.57
C PRO A 331 19.64 -6.19 0.86
N TYR A 332 18.57 -6.60 1.55
CA TYR A 332 17.21 -6.53 1.01
C TYR A 332 16.76 -5.08 0.78
N TYR A 333 16.95 -4.23 1.80
CA TYR A 333 16.56 -2.82 1.73
C TYR A 333 17.32 -2.08 0.63
N GLU A 334 18.64 -2.25 0.59
CA GLU A 334 19.51 -1.66 -0.42
C GLU A 334 19.09 -2.05 -1.85
N ARG A 335 18.91 -3.35 -2.11
CA ARG A 335 18.47 -3.83 -3.42
C ARG A 335 17.06 -3.38 -3.78
N PHE A 336 16.18 -3.28 -2.78
CA PHE A 336 14.84 -2.76 -3.01
C PHE A 336 14.90 -1.28 -3.43
N GLN A 337 15.70 -0.46 -2.75
CA GLN A 337 15.91 0.94 -3.12
C GLN A 337 16.50 1.07 -4.53
N ARG A 338 17.48 0.23 -4.90
CA ARG A 338 18.00 0.19 -6.27
C ARG A 338 16.92 -0.10 -7.30
N ARG A 339 15.97 -0.99 -6.99
CA ARG A 339 14.84 -1.28 -7.87
C ARG A 339 13.84 -0.13 -7.96
N GLU A 340 13.60 0.59 -6.87
CA GLU A 340 12.78 1.80 -6.89
C GLU A 340 13.45 2.92 -7.70
N ALA A 341 14.75 3.13 -7.52
CA ALA A 341 15.55 4.05 -8.33
C ALA A 341 15.54 3.68 -9.81
N TRP A 342 15.78 2.39 -10.13
CA TRP A 342 15.72 1.89 -11.50
C TRP A 342 14.35 2.18 -12.14
N ALA A 343 13.25 1.93 -11.44
CA ALA A 343 11.92 2.18 -11.98
C ALA A 343 11.69 3.67 -12.27
N ALA A 344 12.16 4.54 -11.36
CA ALA A 344 12.05 5.99 -11.53
C ALA A 344 12.94 6.52 -12.68
N THR A 345 14.16 6.01 -12.82
CA THR A 345 15.11 6.47 -13.86
C THR A 345 14.87 5.85 -15.25
N SER A 346 14.14 4.72 -15.30
CA SER A 346 13.81 4.03 -16.57
C SER A 346 12.55 4.56 -17.23
N ALA A 347 11.69 5.28 -16.52
CA ALA A 347 10.46 5.86 -17.07
C ALA A 347 10.75 7.11 -17.90
N ASP A 348 9.96 7.35 -18.94
CA ASP A 348 10.04 8.59 -19.74
C ASP A 348 9.60 9.81 -18.93
N ARG A 349 8.73 9.60 -17.95
CA ARG A 349 8.36 10.58 -16.91
C ARG A 349 8.14 9.90 -15.58
N THR A 350 8.72 10.47 -14.55
CA THR A 350 8.46 10.08 -13.15
C THR A 350 7.61 11.12 -12.46
N VAL A 351 6.57 10.68 -11.80
CA VAL A 351 5.58 11.54 -11.15
C VAL A 351 5.44 11.14 -9.68
N THR A 352 5.28 12.10 -8.79
CA THR A 352 5.04 11.81 -7.37
C THR A 352 4.06 12.78 -6.70
N LEU A 353 3.76 12.53 -5.42
CA LEU A 353 2.69 13.22 -4.69
C LEU A 353 3.08 14.60 -4.17
N GLY A 354 4.39 14.85 -3.97
CA GLY A 354 4.87 16.08 -3.37
C GLY A 354 6.37 16.25 -3.44
N THR A 355 6.85 17.43 -3.03
CA THR A 355 8.26 17.83 -3.13
C THR A 355 9.17 17.03 -2.20
N ALA A 356 8.71 16.65 -1.02
CA ALA A 356 9.47 15.81 -0.09
C ALA A 356 9.78 14.44 -0.71
N MET A 357 8.80 13.81 -1.36
CA MET A 357 9.00 12.54 -2.06
C MET A 357 9.85 12.74 -3.31
N ALA A 358 9.68 13.83 -4.06
CA ALA A 358 10.48 14.14 -5.24
C ALA A 358 11.96 14.29 -4.87
N GLY A 359 12.28 15.05 -3.82
CA GLY A 359 13.64 15.17 -3.32
C GLY A 359 14.25 13.82 -2.95
N ARG A 360 13.51 12.99 -2.22
CA ARG A 360 13.95 11.64 -1.83
C ARG A 360 14.20 10.73 -3.04
N LEU A 361 13.39 10.83 -4.10
CA LEU A 361 13.60 10.07 -5.35
C LEU A 361 14.82 10.56 -6.13
N ILE A 362 15.08 11.86 -6.14
CA ILE A 362 16.27 12.44 -6.78
C ILE A 362 17.53 11.97 -6.07
N ASP A 363 17.56 12.02 -4.74
CA ASP A 363 18.67 11.52 -3.93
C ASP A 363 18.91 10.03 -4.20
N LEU A 364 17.84 9.22 -4.16
CA LEU A 364 17.92 7.79 -4.43
C LEU A 364 18.44 7.48 -5.84
N ALA A 365 18.02 8.26 -6.85
CA ALA A 365 18.49 8.10 -8.21
C ALA A 365 19.97 8.50 -8.37
N ALA A 366 20.44 9.51 -7.62
CA ALA A 366 21.83 9.92 -7.59
C ALA A 366 22.72 8.83 -6.97
N ASP A 367 22.29 8.24 -5.84
CA ASP A 367 22.99 7.12 -5.18
C ASP A 367 23.10 5.92 -6.14
N TYR A 368 22.02 5.62 -6.86
CA TYR A 368 22.00 4.55 -7.86
C TYR A 368 22.93 4.82 -9.05
N ALA A 369 23.04 6.07 -9.51
CA ALA A 369 23.90 6.43 -10.65
C ALA A 369 25.39 6.30 -10.32
N THR A 370 25.80 6.46 -9.07
CA THR A 370 27.20 6.33 -8.62
C THR A 370 27.64 4.88 -8.50
N ASP A 371 26.73 3.97 -8.16
CA ASP A 371 27.02 2.54 -7.99
C ASP A 371 27.10 1.77 -9.33
N ASP A 372 26.41 2.22 -10.37
CA ASP A 372 26.32 1.57 -11.69
C ASP A 372 27.42 1.97 -12.70
N ALA A 373 28.60 2.36 -12.22
CA ALA A 373 29.79 2.42 -13.08
C ALA A 373 30.18 1.03 -13.63
N VAL A 374 29.45 -0.04 -13.26
CA VAL A 374 29.64 -1.43 -13.70
C VAL A 374 28.35 -1.96 -14.35
N ASP A 375 28.33 -1.86 -15.70
CA ASP A 375 27.68 -2.77 -16.66
C ASP A 375 26.22 -3.21 -16.41
N THR A 376 25.24 -2.29 -16.45
CA THR A 376 23.85 -2.66 -16.74
C THR A 376 23.49 -2.30 -18.17
N PRO A 377 22.86 -3.19 -18.96
CA PRO A 377 22.36 -2.83 -20.27
C PRO A 377 21.21 -1.85 -20.10
N ARG A 378 21.52 -0.56 -20.14
CA ARG A 378 20.53 0.51 -20.31
C ARG A 378 19.77 0.17 -21.58
N GLY A 379 18.53 -0.32 -21.45
CA GLY A 379 17.67 -0.49 -22.59
C GLY A 379 17.63 0.84 -23.33
N ARG A 380 18.00 0.85 -24.60
CA ARG A 380 17.76 2.00 -25.49
C ARG A 380 16.23 2.15 -25.58
N GLY A 381 15.65 2.87 -24.62
CA GLY A 381 14.37 3.49 -24.83
C GLY A 381 14.56 4.54 -25.93
N THR A 382 13.55 4.78 -26.71
CA THR A 382 13.47 5.89 -27.66
C THR A 382 13.46 7.22 -26.91
N ALA A 383 14.37 7.41 -25.96
CA ALA A 383 14.43 8.58 -25.13
C ALA A 383 15.24 9.66 -25.82
N ALA A 384 14.55 10.60 -26.39
CA ALA A 384 15.14 11.88 -26.80
C ALA A 384 15.64 12.73 -25.62
N HIS A 385 15.57 12.27 -24.35
CA HIS A 385 15.86 13.09 -23.17
C HIS A 385 16.71 12.45 -22.06
N GLY A 386 17.26 11.27 -22.24
CA GLY A 386 18.16 10.66 -21.28
C GLY A 386 19.63 10.90 -21.60
N VAL A 387 20.16 12.10 -21.43
CA VAL A 387 21.61 12.33 -21.37
C VAL A 387 22.14 11.58 -20.14
N ALA A 388 23.09 10.67 -20.35
CA ALA A 388 23.76 9.98 -19.23
C ALA A 388 24.36 11.03 -18.28
N GLY A 389 23.89 11.05 -17.02
CA GLY A 389 24.33 12.04 -16.03
C GLY A 389 23.38 13.22 -15.81
N ALA A 390 22.24 13.33 -16.51
CA ALA A 390 21.24 14.34 -16.17
C ALA A 390 20.51 13.95 -14.88
N PRO A 391 20.23 14.90 -13.97
CA PRO A 391 19.48 14.63 -12.76
C PRO A 391 18.07 14.13 -13.09
N LEU A 392 17.54 13.22 -12.28
CA LEU A 392 16.17 12.73 -12.42
C LEU A 392 15.19 13.91 -12.31
N HIS A 393 14.38 14.12 -13.37
CA HIS A 393 13.28 15.06 -13.31
C HIS A 393 12.01 14.36 -12.79
N VAL A 394 11.42 14.94 -11.76
CA VAL A 394 10.23 14.38 -11.11
C VAL A 394 9.11 15.41 -11.15
N ASP A 395 8.03 15.07 -11.85
CA ASP A 395 6.81 15.88 -11.89
C ASP A 395 5.95 15.67 -10.64
N LEU A 396 5.15 16.66 -10.29
CA LEU A 396 4.22 16.56 -9.18
C LEU A 396 2.79 16.28 -9.68
N ALA A 397 2.15 15.29 -9.06
CA ALA A 397 0.72 15.02 -9.16
C ALA A 397 0.16 14.83 -7.75
N PRO A 398 -0.04 15.92 -7.01
CA PRO A 398 -0.42 15.84 -5.60
C PRO A 398 -1.78 15.19 -5.40
N ASN A 399 -2.05 14.82 -4.15
CA ASN A 399 -3.37 14.38 -3.74
C ASN A 399 -4.39 15.51 -3.93
N ALA A 400 -5.57 15.15 -4.42
CA ALA A 400 -6.63 16.07 -4.78
C ALA A 400 -8.00 15.56 -4.32
N VAL A 401 -8.99 16.38 -4.44
CA VAL A 401 -10.38 16.07 -4.10
C VAL A 401 -11.31 16.42 -5.27
N GLY A 402 -12.54 15.92 -5.18
CA GLY A 402 -13.60 16.23 -6.15
C GLY A 402 -14.96 15.81 -5.61
N GLY A 403 -16.02 16.17 -6.32
CA GLY A 403 -17.38 15.75 -6.03
C GLY A 403 -17.81 16.00 -4.58
N ALA A 404 -18.34 14.96 -3.95
CA ALA A 404 -18.97 15.05 -2.62
C ALA A 404 -18.12 15.68 -1.50
N LEU A 405 -16.79 15.71 -1.62
CA LEU A 405 -15.93 16.38 -0.63
C LEU A 405 -15.94 17.90 -0.77
N LEU A 406 -16.02 18.41 -2.00
CA LEU A 406 -16.13 19.86 -2.26
C LEU A 406 -17.53 20.38 -1.86
N ASP A 407 -18.53 19.50 -1.88
CA ASP A 407 -19.93 19.77 -1.53
C ASP A 407 -20.30 19.18 -0.16
N ALA A 408 -19.31 19.00 0.73
CA ALA A 408 -19.54 18.51 2.08
C ALA A 408 -20.58 19.36 2.82
N PRO A 409 -21.45 18.75 3.66
CA PRO A 409 -22.47 19.48 4.40
C PRO A 409 -21.85 20.45 5.41
N SER A 410 -22.61 21.44 5.86
CA SER A 410 -22.16 22.27 6.98
C SER A 410 -21.96 21.43 8.24
N ARG A 411 -21.13 21.91 9.16
CA ARG A 411 -20.84 21.24 10.44
C ARG A 411 -22.13 20.87 11.19
N ASP A 412 -23.07 21.80 11.27
CA ASP A 412 -24.31 21.60 12.01
C ASP A 412 -25.20 20.54 11.32
N THR A 413 -25.30 20.58 10.00
CA THR A 413 -26.01 19.56 9.21
C THR A 413 -25.35 18.19 9.38
N ALA A 414 -24.02 18.12 9.36
CA ALA A 414 -23.29 16.89 9.56
C ALA A 414 -23.54 16.27 10.95
N ARG A 415 -23.53 17.10 12.00
CA ARG A 415 -23.85 16.67 13.37
C ARG A 415 -25.26 16.15 13.53
N VAL A 416 -26.24 16.84 12.98
CA VAL A 416 -27.64 16.36 12.97
C VAL A 416 -27.74 15.01 12.26
N THR A 417 -27.11 14.87 11.08
CA THR A 417 -27.13 13.63 10.30
C THR A 417 -26.51 12.44 11.06
N LEU A 418 -25.45 12.71 11.82
CA LEU A 418 -24.72 11.68 12.58
C LEU A 418 -25.23 11.47 14.00
N GLY A 419 -26.22 12.26 14.47
CA GLY A 419 -26.71 12.22 15.84
C GLY A 419 -25.68 12.70 16.86
N LEU A 420 -24.77 13.59 16.47
CA LEU A 420 -23.71 14.13 17.33
C LEU A 420 -24.19 15.40 18.06
N PRO A 421 -23.71 15.65 19.29
CA PRO A 421 -24.12 16.80 20.08
C PRO A 421 -23.64 18.13 19.44
N ALA A 422 -24.55 19.11 19.40
CA ALA A 422 -24.25 20.42 18.83
C ALA A 422 -23.40 21.29 19.77
N ASP A 423 -23.52 21.08 21.10
CA ASP A 423 -22.91 21.87 22.18
C ASP A 423 -21.51 21.39 22.61
N ARG A 424 -20.95 20.42 21.91
CA ARG A 424 -19.63 19.85 22.21
C ARG A 424 -18.56 20.34 21.25
N PHE A 425 -17.34 20.48 21.75
CA PHE A 425 -16.16 20.72 20.93
C PHE A 425 -15.60 19.39 20.47
N LEU A 426 -15.81 19.06 19.20
CA LEU A 426 -15.47 17.77 18.61
C LEU A 426 -14.12 17.84 17.90
N VAL A 427 -13.13 17.17 18.43
CA VAL A 427 -11.80 17.02 17.82
C VAL A 427 -11.61 15.58 17.38
N GLY A 428 -10.98 15.34 16.24
CA GLY A 428 -10.81 13.96 15.85
C GLY A 428 -10.08 13.75 14.55
N THR A 429 -10.08 12.50 14.12
CA THR A 429 -9.45 12.05 12.88
C THR A 429 -10.29 11.01 12.17
N VAL A 430 -10.25 10.98 10.84
CA VAL A 430 -10.90 9.98 9.99
C VAL A 430 -9.79 9.24 9.26
N THR A 431 -9.40 8.04 9.75
CA THR A 431 -8.16 7.39 9.29
C THR A 431 -8.15 5.88 9.51
N SER A 432 -7.19 5.18 8.88
CA SER A 432 -6.79 3.85 9.31
C SER A 432 -6.06 3.96 10.64
N VAL A 433 -6.48 3.16 11.63
CA VAL A 433 -5.95 3.22 13.00
C VAL A 433 -4.67 2.35 13.06
N VAL A 434 -3.54 2.99 12.76
CA VAL A 434 -2.20 2.40 12.75
C VAL A 434 -1.23 3.26 13.55
N ASP A 435 -0.12 2.68 14.01
CA ASP A 435 0.82 3.30 14.95
C ASP A 435 1.35 4.68 14.47
N TYR A 436 1.87 4.74 13.24
CA TYR A 436 2.48 5.98 12.72
C TYR A 436 1.49 7.14 12.49
N GLU A 437 0.19 6.93 12.60
CA GLU A 437 -0.80 8.01 12.55
C GLU A 437 -0.88 8.80 13.87
N GLY A 438 -0.23 8.33 14.96
CA GLY A 438 -0.02 9.09 16.19
C GLY A 438 -1.27 9.40 17.00
N ILE A 439 -2.30 8.54 16.90
CA ILE A 439 -3.57 8.77 17.62
C ILE A 439 -3.36 8.74 19.15
N ASP A 440 -2.35 8.06 19.64
CA ASP A 440 -1.92 8.07 21.03
C ASP A 440 -1.54 9.47 21.51
N ASP A 441 -0.90 10.31 20.67
CA ASP A 441 -0.60 11.71 20.98
C ASP A 441 -1.89 12.55 21.10
N LEU A 442 -2.88 12.28 20.24
CA LEU A 442 -4.19 12.91 20.36
C LEU A 442 -4.91 12.53 21.66
N LEU A 443 -4.83 11.27 22.08
CA LEU A 443 -5.38 10.83 23.36
C LEU A 443 -4.63 11.46 24.54
N GLY A 444 -3.31 11.55 24.48
CA GLY A 444 -2.50 12.27 25.46
C GLY A 444 -2.87 13.74 25.58
N ALA A 445 -3.05 14.43 24.44
CA ALA A 445 -3.51 15.81 24.39
C ALA A 445 -4.92 15.96 24.99
N ALA A 446 -5.84 15.04 24.69
CA ALA A 446 -7.20 15.05 25.24
C ALA A 446 -7.21 14.89 26.78
N ALA A 447 -6.35 14.06 27.32
CA ALA A 447 -6.19 13.92 28.77
C ALA A 447 -5.76 15.23 29.45
N LEU A 448 -4.83 15.95 28.84
CA LEU A 448 -4.38 17.28 29.31
C LEU A 448 -5.49 18.34 29.23
N LEU A 449 -6.40 18.20 28.28
CA LEU A 449 -7.48 19.17 28.01
C LEU A 449 -8.77 18.88 28.75
N ARG A 450 -8.96 17.69 29.30
CA ARG A 450 -10.21 17.25 29.96
C ARG A 450 -10.75 18.25 30.98
N SER A 451 -9.87 18.81 31.82
CA SER A 451 -10.27 19.80 32.83
C SER A 451 -10.36 21.24 32.29
N ARG A 452 -9.67 21.54 31.19
CA ARG A 452 -9.59 22.86 30.57
C ARG A 452 -10.75 23.14 29.61
N ILE A 453 -11.24 22.06 28.94
CA ILE A 453 -12.34 22.11 27.96
C ILE A 453 -13.35 21.01 28.33
N PRO A 454 -14.27 21.25 29.29
CA PRO A 454 -15.23 20.23 29.74
C PRO A 454 -16.15 19.69 28.65
N GLN A 455 -16.40 20.46 27.61
CA GLN A 455 -17.20 20.10 26.44
C GLN A 455 -16.43 19.30 25.37
N LEU A 456 -15.12 19.06 25.56
CA LEU A 456 -14.30 18.29 24.62
C LEU A 456 -14.84 16.87 24.43
N ARG A 457 -14.88 16.44 23.18
CA ARG A 457 -15.06 15.05 22.77
C ARG A 457 -14.06 14.71 21.66
N VAL A 458 -13.53 13.50 21.70
CA VAL A 458 -12.59 13.00 20.71
C VAL A 458 -13.26 11.93 19.86
N LEU A 459 -13.21 12.07 18.55
CA LEU A 459 -13.74 11.12 17.58
C LEU A 459 -12.61 10.48 16.79
N VAL A 460 -12.45 9.16 16.95
CA VAL A 460 -11.54 8.33 16.12
C VAL A 460 -12.38 7.53 15.16
N VAL A 461 -12.50 8.03 13.94
CA VAL A 461 -13.32 7.42 12.89
C VAL A 461 -12.44 6.53 12.01
N GLY A 462 -12.64 5.23 12.10
CA GLY A 462 -11.86 4.24 11.37
C GLY A 462 -11.53 3.01 12.20
N ASP A 463 -10.75 2.12 11.61
CA ASP A 463 -10.36 0.86 12.25
C ASP A 463 -8.95 0.47 11.82
N GLY A 464 -8.27 -0.34 12.64
CA GLY A 464 -6.93 -0.83 12.34
C GLY A 464 -6.28 -1.57 13.49
N VAL A 465 -5.03 -1.99 13.26
CA VAL A 465 -4.30 -2.87 14.18
C VAL A 465 -3.96 -2.20 15.52
N ALA A 466 -3.83 -0.88 15.55
CA ALA A 466 -3.51 -0.14 16.77
C ALA A 466 -4.74 0.14 17.67
N ARG A 467 -5.97 -0.05 17.17
CA ARG A 467 -7.19 0.28 17.90
C ARG A 467 -7.28 -0.35 19.29
N PRO A 468 -7.02 -1.66 19.51
CA PRO A 468 -7.13 -2.24 20.86
C PRO A 468 -6.19 -1.60 21.87
N ALA A 469 -4.96 -1.25 21.46
CA ALA A 469 -3.99 -0.58 22.31
C ALA A 469 -4.42 0.85 22.66
N LEU A 470 -5.03 1.57 21.70
CA LEU A 470 -5.54 2.91 21.91
C LEU A 470 -6.78 2.94 22.81
N GLU A 471 -7.67 1.93 22.72
CA GLU A 471 -8.81 1.79 23.64
C GLU A 471 -8.32 1.54 25.08
N HIS A 472 -7.26 0.72 25.29
CA HIS A 472 -6.62 0.57 26.60
C HIS A 472 -5.96 1.87 27.07
N LEU A 473 -5.24 2.56 26.21
CA LEU A 473 -4.61 3.83 26.55
C LEU A 473 -5.66 4.88 27.01
N ALA A 474 -6.81 4.94 26.36
CA ALA A 474 -7.89 5.82 26.78
C ALA A 474 -8.42 5.49 28.20
N GLN A 475 -8.48 4.21 28.57
CA GLN A 475 -8.82 3.76 29.93
C GLN A 475 -7.73 4.16 30.93
N ASP A 476 -6.44 3.89 30.61
CA ASP A 476 -5.31 4.22 31.49
C ASP A 476 -5.20 5.72 31.75
N LEU A 477 -5.54 6.55 30.76
CA LEU A 477 -5.59 8.00 30.87
C LEU A 477 -6.88 8.52 31.52
N GLY A 478 -7.86 7.66 31.78
CA GLY A 478 -9.16 8.00 32.38
C GLY A 478 -9.98 8.94 31.51
N ILE A 479 -9.97 8.76 30.19
CA ILE A 479 -10.67 9.59 29.20
C ILE A 479 -11.66 8.80 28.33
N GLU A 480 -11.96 7.55 28.68
CA GLU A 480 -12.85 6.69 27.90
C GLU A 480 -14.27 7.26 27.73
N ASP A 481 -14.72 8.13 28.63
CA ASP A 481 -16.03 8.79 28.59
C ASP A 481 -16.09 9.96 27.58
N ILE A 482 -14.94 10.49 27.16
CA ILE A 482 -14.87 11.58 26.17
C ILE A 482 -14.33 11.13 24.82
N VAL A 483 -13.88 9.88 24.67
CA VAL A 483 -13.33 9.33 23.42
C VAL A 483 -14.32 8.34 22.79
N THR A 484 -14.57 8.48 21.50
CA THR A 484 -15.41 7.56 20.74
C THR A 484 -14.64 6.96 19.58
N PHE A 485 -14.50 5.62 19.58
CA PHE A 485 -13.99 4.84 18.45
C PHE A 485 -15.16 4.31 17.64
N THR A 486 -15.45 4.90 16.48
CA THR A 486 -16.61 4.51 15.66
C THR A 486 -16.43 3.17 14.96
N GLY A 487 -15.19 2.74 14.76
CA GLY A 487 -14.87 1.68 13.83
C GLY A 487 -14.95 2.16 12.38
N ARG A 488 -14.91 1.20 11.45
CA ARG A 488 -14.98 1.50 10.02
C ARG A 488 -16.35 2.01 9.63
N VAL A 489 -16.40 3.18 9.02
CA VAL A 489 -17.62 3.78 8.46
C VAL A 489 -17.68 3.61 6.93
N PRO A 490 -18.86 3.63 6.31
CA PRO A 490 -18.98 3.69 4.86
C PRO A 490 -18.29 4.93 4.31
N ARG A 491 -17.63 4.79 3.17
CA ARG A 491 -16.82 5.86 2.58
C ARG A 491 -17.64 7.10 2.24
N GLU A 492 -18.83 6.91 1.75
CA GLU A 492 -19.80 7.97 1.41
C GLU A 492 -20.13 8.87 2.61
N HIS A 493 -19.93 8.36 3.83
CA HIS A 493 -20.13 9.12 5.07
C HIS A 493 -18.86 9.79 5.58
N ALA A 494 -17.67 9.49 5.03
CA ALA A 494 -16.40 10.02 5.53
C ALA A 494 -16.37 11.56 5.50
N ALA A 495 -16.87 12.18 4.43
CA ALA A 495 -16.97 13.63 4.30
C ALA A 495 -17.86 14.24 5.41
N THR A 496 -18.99 13.58 5.72
CA THR A 496 -19.91 14.00 6.78
C THR A 496 -19.27 13.91 8.16
N TRP A 497 -18.54 12.82 8.45
CA TRP A 497 -17.79 12.68 9.70
C TRP A 497 -16.71 13.76 9.85
N THR A 498 -15.99 14.05 8.76
CA THR A 498 -14.97 15.10 8.74
C THR A 498 -15.59 16.48 8.98
N ALA A 499 -16.67 16.81 8.26
CA ALA A 499 -17.36 18.10 8.40
C ALA A 499 -17.99 18.32 9.79
N ALA A 500 -18.29 17.26 10.55
CA ALA A 500 -18.85 17.35 11.88
C ALA A 500 -17.86 17.85 12.96
N LEU A 501 -16.55 17.80 12.68
CA LEU A 501 -15.49 18.15 13.62
C LEU A 501 -15.31 19.69 13.71
N ASP A 502 -14.91 20.18 14.88
CA ASP A 502 -14.43 21.54 15.09
C ASP A 502 -12.94 21.67 14.73
N ALA A 503 -12.17 20.57 14.88
CA ALA A 503 -10.80 20.47 14.43
C ALA A 503 -10.46 19.06 13.99
N PHE A 504 -9.86 18.93 12.80
CA PHE A 504 -9.35 17.68 12.28
C PHE A 504 -7.86 17.56 12.60
N VAL A 505 -7.46 16.49 13.30
CA VAL A 505 -6.08 16.32 13.78
C VAL A 505 -5.37 15.21 13.02
N ILE A 506 -4.14 15.50 12.59
CA ILE A 506 -3.25 14.58 11.87
C ILE A 506 -1.92 14.50 12.65
N PRO A 507 -1.87 13.78 13.77
CA PRO A 507 -0.75 13.80 14.72
C PRO A 507 0.32 12.77 14.33
N ARG A 508 0.70 12.71 13.06
CA ARG A 508 1.62 11.70 12.55
C ARG A 508 2.95 11.71 13.27
N LYS A 509 3.44 10.52 13.60
CA LYS A 509 4.77 10.32 14.19
C LYS A 509 5.88 10.58 13.18
N ASP A 510 7.04 11.01 13.68
CA ASP A 510 8.20 11.28 12.85
C ASP A 510 8.90 9.97 12.45
N ARG A 511 8.59 9.53 11.24
CA ARG A 511 9.15 8.32 10.61
C ARG A 511 9.54 8.64 9.16
N SER A 512 10.45 7.89 8.56
CA SER A 512 10.85 8.08 7.15
C SER A 512 9.64 8.10 6.21
N VAL A 513 8.72 7.17 6.40
CA VAL A 513 7.49 7.08 5.59
C VAL A 513 6.57 8.29 5.75
N THR A 514 6.41 8.83 6.95
CA THR A 514 5.54 9.98 7.21
C THR A 514 6.17 11.31 6.83
N ARG A 515 7.51 11.39 6.79
CA ARG A 515 8.24 12.53 6.25
C ARG A 515 8.11 12.66 4.74
N ALA A 516 8.01 11.56 4.02
CA ALA A 516 8.02 11.54 2.55
C ALA A 516 6.62 11.46 1.92
N VAL A 517 5.68 10.73 2.54
CA VAL A 517 4.37 10.43 1.92
C VAL A 517 3.32 11.45 2.34
N THR A 518 2.89 12.30 1.41
CA THR A 518 1.79 13.25 1.59
C THR A 518 0.46 12.51 1.68
N PRO A 519 -0.30 12.62 2.80
CA PRO A 519 -1.60 11.96 2.94
C PRO A 519 -2.72 12.71 2.19
N LEU A 520 -3.83 12.02 1.92
CA LEU A 520 -5.06 12.62 1.38
C LEU A 520 -5.82 13.46 2.44
N LYS A 521 -5.72 13.09 3.70
CA LYS A 521 -6.55 13.57 4.81
C LYS A 521 -6.57 15.09 5.00
N PRO A 522 -5.44 15.83 4.97
CA PRO A 522 -5.50 17.28 5.13
C PRO A 522 -6.30 17.91 4.00
N VAL A 523 -6.12 17.45 2.75
CA VAL A 523 -6.88 17.99 1.61
C VAL A 523 -8.37 17.69 1.74
N GLU A 524 -8.73 16.49 2.20
CA GLU A 524 -10.12 16.09 2.43
C GLU A 524 -10.77 16.91 3.56
N ALA A 525 -10.05 17.16 4.65
CA ALA A 525 -10.56 17.97 5.77
C ALA A 525 -10.72 19.44 5.39
N MET A 526 -9.74 20.02 4.70
CA MET A 526 -9.81 21.37 4.17
C MET A 526 -10.95 21.57 3.18
N ALA A 527 -11.17 20.60 2.29
CA ALA A 527 -12.29 20.60 1.34
C ALA A 527 -13.64 20.59 2.06
N ALA A 528 -13.76 19.83 3.13
CA ALA A 528 -14.95 19.77 3.97
C ALA A 528 -15.17 21.06 4.80
N GLY A 529 -14.20 21.98 4.81
CA GLY A 529 -14.27 23.21 5.59
C GLY A 529 -14.00 23.00 7.08
N THR A 530 -13.21 22.00 7.42
CA THR A 530 -12.81 21.70 8.80
C THR A 530 -11.40 22.21 9.05
N PRO A 531 -11.14 22.98 10.12
CA PRO A 531 -9.79 23.42 10.49
C PRO A 531 -8.86 22.23 10.71
N VAL A 532 -7.63 22.30 10.21
CA VAL A 532 -6.65 21.22 10.29
C VAL A 532 -5.54 21.57 11.26
N ILE A 533 -5.24 20.64 12.17
CA ILE A 533 -4.03 20.63 13.00
C ILE A 533 -3.20 19.43 12.56
N ALA A 534 -1.94 19.62 12.20
CA ALA A 534 -1.09 18.55 11.71
C ALA A 534 0.30 18.57 12.35
N SER A 535 0.96 17.40 12.42
CA SER A 535 2.36 17.31 12.81
C SER A 535 3.25 18.07 11.82
N ASP A 536 4.24 18.77 12.33
CA ASP A 536 5.19 19.56 11.54
C ASP A 536 6.21 18.64 10.83
N LEU A 537 5.75 17.98 9.78
CA LEU A 537 6.52 17.06 8.93
C LEU A 537 6.61 17.60 7.49
N PRO A 538 7.71 17.34 6.76
CA PRO A 538 7.91 17.86 5.40
C PRO A 538 6.72 17.59 4.47
N ALA A 539 6.20 16.36 4.44
CA ALA A 539 5.07 15.99 3.60
C ALA A 539 3.74 16.67 4.00
N LEU A 540 3.57 17.08 5.26
CA LEU A 540 2.38 17.79 5.73
C LEU A 540 2.47 19.30 5.49
N ARG A 541 3.68 19.90 5.57
CA ARG A 541 3.94 21.31 5.22
C ARG A 541 3.57 21.64 3.77
N GLU A 542 3.56 20.65 2.88
CA GLU A 542 3.16 20.84 1.48
C GLU A 542 1.67 21.17 1.30
N THR A 543 0.87 20.82 2.29
CA THR A 543 -0.58 21.02 2.26
C THR A 543 -1.03 21.97 3.35
N VAL A 544 -0.47 21.86 4.56
CA VAL A 544 -0.80 22.67 5.72
C VAL A 544 0.24 23.80 5.86
N ARG A 545 -0.16 25.02 5.58
CA ARG A 545 0.64 26.22 5.81
C ARG A 545 0.26 26.77 7.17
N ASP A 546 1.24 26.80 8.08
CA ASP A 546 1.01 27.22 9.47
C ASP A 546 0.44 28.63 9.59
N GLY A 547 -0.67 28.78 10.30
CA GLY A 547 -1.40 30.04 10.46
C GLY A 547 -2.15 30.54 9.22
N GLU A 548 -2.11 29.81 8.07
CA GLU A 548 -2.79 30.21 6.83
C GLU A 548 -3.87 29.18 6.44
N THR A 549 -3.51 27.92 6.22
CA THR A 549 -4.45 26.86 5.83
C THR A 549 -4.66 25.80 6.91
N GLY A 550 -4.03 25.96 8.06
CA GLY A 550 -4.11 25.11 9.23
C GLY A 550 -3.03 25.46 10.23
N LEU A 551 -2.85 24.63 11.24
CA LEU A 551 -1.83 24.81 12.26
C LEU A 551 -0.89 23.60 12.29
N LEU A 552 0.40 23.87 12.50
CA LEU A 552 1.43 22.84 12.65
C LEU A 552 1.87 22.71 14.11
N THR A 553 2.09 21.46 14.55
CA THR A 553 2.58 21.15 15.89
C THR A 553 3.80 20.25 15.81
N PRO A 554 4.78 20.32 16.71
CA PRO A 554 5.85 19.33 16.79
C PRO A 554 5.27 17.91 16.83
N PRO A 555 5.82 16.96 16.03
CA PRO A 555 5.40 15.58 16.10
C PRO A 555 5.75 14.96 17.46
N GLU A 556 4.97 13.98 17.91
CA GLU A 556 5.19 13.23 19.16
C GLU A 556 5.24 14.14 20.41
N ASP A 557 4.50 15.27 20.37
CA ASP A 557 4.34 16.21 21.50
C ASP A 557 2.86 16.44 21.83
N PRO A 558 2.26 15.59 22.68
CA PRO A 558 0.87 15.74 23.11
C PRO A 558 0.58 17.08 23.81
N ARG A 559 1.58 17.71 24.43
CA ARG A 559 1.42 18.98 25.13
C ARG A 559 1.26 20.14 24.13
N ALA A 560 2.15 20.22 23.14
CA ALA A 560 2.02 21.22 22.08
C ALA A 560 0.73 21.03 21.28
N LEU A 561 0.34 19.77 21.02
CA LEU A 561 -0.94 19.46 20.39
C LEU A 561 -2.13 19.93 21.24
N ALA A 562 -2.09 19.73 22.55
CA ALA A 562 -3.13 20.23 23.47
C ALA A 562 -3.24 21.76 23.44
N GLU A 563 -2.14 22.48 23.47
CA GLU A 563 -2.10 23.93 23.40
C GLU A 563 -2.70 24.46 22.09
N THR A 564 -2.42 23.80 20.98
CA THR A 564 -2.96 24.15 19.67
C THR A 564 -4.47 23.87 19.57
N ILE A 565 -4.94 22.74 20.11
CA ILE A 565 -6.38 22.43 20.18
C ILE A 565 -7.09 23.46 21.06
N GLU A 566 -6.52 23.84 22.22
CA GLU A 566 -7.07 24.83 23.13
C GLU A 566 -7.16 26.21 22.49
N ARG A 567 -6.17 26.60 21.66
CA ARG A 567 -6.18 27.85 20.89
C ARG A 567 -7.40 27.93 19.99
N LEU A 568 -7.67 26.90 19.17
CA LEU A 568 -8.85 26.87 18.30
C LEU A 568 -10.18 26.81 19.08
N ALA A 569 -10.21 26.13 20.23
CA ALA A 569 -11.40 26.09 21.08
C ALA A 569 -11.74 27.46 21.70
N ARG A 570 -10.72 28.28 21.96
CA ARG A 570 -10.89 29.63 22.53
C ARG A 570 -11.17 30.71 21.50
N ASP A 571 -10.73 30.50 20.27
CA ASP A 571 -10.92 31.44 19.16
C ASP A 571 -11.65 30.78 17.97
N PRO A 572 -12.99 30.72 18.01
CA PRO A 572 -13.78 30.20 16.88
C PRO A 572 -13.67 31.08 15.62
N GLY A 573 -13.27 32.33 15.74
CA GLY A 573 -13.02 33.24 14.60
C GLY A 573 -11.80 32.74 13.82
N GLU A 574 -10.68 32.54 14.50
CA GLU A 574 -9.47 31.97 13.89
C GLU A 574 -9.74 30.61 13.23
N ALA A 575 -10.45 29.69 13.91
CA ALA A 575 -10.82 28.42 13.37
C ALA A 575 -11.62 28.53 12.06
N THR A 576 -12.55 29.50 12.00
CA THR A 576 -13.35 29.77 10.80
C THR A 576 -12.51 30.32 9.66
N ASP A 577 -11.64 31.29 9.95
CA ASP A 577 -10.77 31.92 8.95
C ASP A 577 -9.80 30.91 8.32
N LEU A 578 -9.15 30.06 9.13
CA LEU A 578 -8.30 28.98 8.68
C LEU A 578 -9.07 28.01 7.77
N ALA A 579 -10.28 27.60 8.18
CA ALA A 579 -11.09 26.66 7.39
C ALA A 579 -11.52 27.25 6.04
N LEU A 580 -11.94 28.53 6.00
CA LEU A 580 -12.34 29.20 4.76
C LEU A 580 -11.14 29.37 3.81
N THR A 581 -10.00 29.81 4.31
CA THR A 581 -8.78 29.99 3.53
C THR A 581 -8.30 28.63 2.97
N ALA A 582 -8.28 27.60 3.80
CA ALA A 582 -7.90 26.25 3.41
C ALA A 582 -8.82 25.68 2.32
N ARG A 583 -10.14 25.85 2.48
CA ARG A 583 -11.13 25.39 1.51
C ARG A 583 -11.00 26.11 0.16
N ALA A 584 -10.77 27.42 0.17
CA ALA A 584 -10.53 28.19 -1.05
C ALA A 584 -9.26 27.69 -1.77
N TRP A 585 -8.16 27.52 -1.03
CA TRP A 585 -6.90 27.03 -1.57
C TRP A 585 -7.04 25.62 -2.19
N VAL A 586 -7.78 24.69 -1.53
CA VAL A 586 -8.02 23.35 -2.07
C VAL A 586 -8.81 23.41 -3.38
N ARG A 587 -9.85 24.22 -3.46
CA ARG A 587 -10.66 24.39 -4.68
C ARG A 587 -9.85 24.91 -5.86
N GLU A 588 -8.85 25.74 -5.61
CA GLU A 588 -7.99 26.32 -6.63
C GLU A 588 -6.86 25.36 -7.04
N HIS A 589 -6.23 24.66 -6.08
CA HIS A 589 -4.96 23.98 -6.31
C HIS A 589 -5.01 22.46 -6.18
N ARG A 590 -6.07 21.88 -5.63
CA ARG A 590 -6.13 20.45 -5.26
C ARG A 590 -7.41 19.77 -5.76
N THR A 591 -7.80 20.03 -7.02
CA THR A 591 -8.90 19.32 -7.68
C THR A 591 -8.39 18.27 -8.65
N TRP A 592 -9.14 17.18 -8.82
CA TRP A 592 -8.77 16.13 -9.79
C TRP A 592 -8.76 16.66 -11.22
N ALA A 593 -9.61 17.61 -11.56
CA ALA A 593 -9.61 18.26 -12.88
C ALA A 593 -8.26 18.96 -13.17
N ALA A 594 -7.76 19.76 -12.22
CA ALA A 594 -6.45 20.43 -12.39
C ALA A 594 -5.29 19.41 -12.53
N ILE A 595 -5.32 18.31 -11.77
CA ILE A 595 -4.32 17.25 -11.86
C ILE A 595 -4.40 16.51 -13.19
N ALA A 596 -5.62 16.22 -13.68
CA ALA A 596 -5.83 15.54 -14.96
C ALA A 596 -5.41 16.42 -16.15
N GLN A 597 -5.65 17.73 -16.10
CA GLN A 597 -5.21 18.67 -17.12
C GLN A 597 -3.67 18.66 -17.23
N GLN A 598 -2.94 18.72 -16.11
CA GLN A 598 -1.48 18.61 -16.10
C GLN A 598 -1.01 17.27 -16.65
N ALA A 599 -1.70 16.18 -16.33
CA ALA A 599 -1.40 14.86 -16.86
C ALA A 599 -1.67 14.75 -18.36
N SER A 600 -2.76 15.34 -18.84
CA SER A 600 -3.11 15.40 -20.27
C SER A 600 -2.01 16.12 -21.05
N THR A 601 -1.55 17.29 -20.59
CA THR A 601 -0.44 18.03 -21.19
C THR A 601 0.82 17.15 -21.26
N ARG A 602 1.19 16.52 -20.15
CA ARG A 602 2.36 15.63 -20.07
C ARG A 602 2.27 14.44 -21.04
N TYR A 603 1.11 13.83 -21.17
CA TYR A 603 0.92 12.73 -22.10
C TYR A 603 0.97 13.20 -23.57
N CYS A 604 0.44 14.38 -23.88
CA CYS A 604 0.56 14.97 -25.21
C CYS A 604 2.03 15.21 -25.57
N GLU A 605 2.82 15.83 -24.69
CA GLU A 605 4.26 16.05 -24.89
C GLU A 605 5.01 14.72 -25.15
N LEU A 606 4.68 13.67 -24.43
CA LEU A 606 5.30 12.34 -24.61
C LEU A 606 4.95 11.69 -25.94
N THR A 607 3.80 12.02 -26.52
CA THR A 607 3.28 11.37 -27.75
C THR A 607 3.43 12.20 -29.02
N GLU A 608 3.87 13.45 -28.95
CA GLU A 608 3.97 14.38 -30.10
C GLU A 608 4.72 13.82 -31.31
N ASN A 609 5.71 12.97 -31.10
CA ASN A 609 6.55 12.41 -32.16
C ASN A 609 6.22 10.97 -32.53
N ILE A 610 5.11 10.41 -32.01
CA ILE A 610 4.71 9.03 -32.29
C ILE A 610 3.63 9.03 -33.38
N PRO A 611 3.80 8.29 -34.50
CA PRO A 611 2.73 8.13 -35.49
C PRO A 611 1.52 7.44 -34.87
N THR A 612 0.39 8.14 -34.77
CA THR A 612 -0.86 7.64 -34.20
C THR A 612 -1.95 7.48 -35.27
N THR A 613 -2.92 6.59 -35.06
CA THR A 613 -4.15 6.53 -35.83
C THR A 613 -5.24 7.31 -35.12
N ALA A 614 -6.00 8.12 -35.89
CA ALA A 614 -7.21 8.78 -35.38
C ALA A 614 -8.21 7.75 -34.83
N HIS A 615 -8.97 8.15 -33.84
CA HIS A 615 -9.99 7.30 -33.22
C HIS A 615 -11.18 7.10 -34.17
N GLU A 616 -11.44 5.87 -34.59
CA GLU A 616 -12.75 5.51 -35.12
C GLU A 616 -13.71 5.26 -33.96
N PRO A 617 -14.86 5.96 -33.89
CA PRO A 617 -15.84 5.70 -32.84
C PRO A 617 -16.28 4.24 -32.96
N GLN A 618 -16.04 3.44 -31.93
CA GLN A 618 -16.65 2.13 -31.82
C GLN A 618 -18.14 2.36 -31.54
N GLU A 619 -18.99 2.03 -32.50
CA GLU A 619 -20.41 1.79 -32.24
C GLU A 619 -20.48 0.67 -31.20
N ILE A 620 -20.92 1.02 -30.01
CA ILE A 620 -21.29 0.06 -28.98
C ILE A 620 -22.67 -0.45 -29.41
N ASP A 621 -22.68 -1.57 -30.10
CA ASP A 621 -23.94 -2.32 -30.34
C ASP A 621 -24.55 -2.65 -28.97
N ALA A 622 -25.79 -2.19 -28.79
CA ALA A 622 -26.61 -2.26 -27.60
C ALA A 622 -27.05 -3.70 -27.21
#